data_c366ca6458c7163c4d4a1948e041f89b
#
_entry.id   c366ca6458c7163c4d4a1948e041f89b
#
_cell.length_a   1.000
_cell.length_b   1.000
_cell.length_c   1.000
_cell.angle_alpha   90.00
_cell.angle_beta   90.00
_cell.angle_gamma   90.00
#
_symmetry.space_group_name_H-M   'P 1'
#
loop_
_entity.id
_entity.type
_entity.pdbx_description
1 polymer ?
#
loop_
_entity_poly.entity_id
_entity_poly.type
_entity_poly.pdbx_seq_one_letter_code
_entity_poly.pdbx_strand_id
1 'polypeptide(L)'
;VMSMWSYGSTNPMTSRFQSAKEQAANLTQPGERGAYTKEMFREDFPQFTKKVSSEEGKDPESQDLLPEGILNMFLTQANDSVLPSRWGSMWRYAAGLYLAHFSTMYLKTYAPASSGTAQVVAKAQPAGVIKSTTMGDTSVSYDNSAVTIGTEKWGSWNATQYGQQLVT
;
A
#
# COMPACT_ATOMS: atom_id res chain seq x y z
N VAL A 1 -22.63 1.01 -58.15
CA VAL A 1 -21.63 0.97 -57.04
C VAL A 1 -22.41 1.01 -55.74
N MET A 2 -22.68 -0.17 -55.15
CA MET A 2 -23.39 -0.29 -53.86
C MET A 2 -22.34 -0.38 -52.75
N SER A 3 -22.32 0.63 -51.89
CA SER A 3 -21.52 0.66 -50.68
C SER A 3 -22.25 -0.17 -49.62
N MET A 4 -21.70 -1.33 -49.25
CA MET A 4 -22.14 -2.15 -48.12
C MET A 4 -21.60 -1.54 -46.85
N TRP A 5 -22.46 -0.90 -46.08
CA TRP A 5 -22.20 -0.55 -44.69
C TRP A 5 -22.33 -1.83 -43.85
N SER A 6 -21.17 -2.39 -43.46
CA SER A 6 -21.13 -3.46 -42.45
C SER A 6 -21.37 -2.86 -41.07
N TYR A 7 -22.58 -2.89 -40.55
CA TYR A 7 -22.89 -2.69 -39.16
C TYR A 7 -22.30 -3.87 -38.39
N GLY A 8 -21.18 -3.67 -37.73
CA GLY A 8 -20.66 -4.61 -36.79
C GLY A 8 -21.63 -4.75 -35.60
N SER A 9 -22.52 -5.70 -35.70
CA SER A 9 -23.40 -6.09 -34.57
C SER A 9 -22.54 -6.69 -33.47
N THR A 10 -22.16 -5.89 -32.49
CA THR A 10 -21.59 -6.40 -31.24
C THR A 10 -22.69 -7.12 -30.49
N ASN A 11 -22.69 -8.44 -30.56
CA ASN A 11 -23.64 -9.28 -29.86
C ASN A 11 -23.52 -9.00 -28.35
N PRO A 12 -24.61 -8.55 -27.66
CA PRO A 12 -24.55 -8.21 -26.23
C PRO A 12 -24.12 -9.37 -25.33
N MET A 13 -24.26 -10.60 -25.78
CA MET A 13 -23.75 -11.81 -25.11
C MET A 13 -22.20 -11.82 -25.10
N THR A 14 -21.55 -11.51 -26.23
CA THR A 14 -20.09 -11.51 -26.31
C THR A 14 -19.46 -10.40 -25.45
N SER A 15 -20.13 -9.24 -25.35
CA SER A 15 -19.64 -8.17 -24.47
C SER A 15 -19.71 -8.55 -22.98
N ARG A 16 -20.76 -9.26 -22.56
CA ARG A 16 -20.90 -9.77 -21.18
C ARG A 16 -19.86 -10.83 -20.85
N PHE A 17 -19.56 -11.73 -21.77
CA PHE A 17 -18.50 -12.73 -21.58
C PHE A 17 -17.11 -12.08 -21.55
N GLN A 18 -16.85 -11.07 -22.36
CA GLN A 18 -15.59 -10.33 -22.31
C GLN A 18 -15.43 -9.58 -20.99
N SER A 19 -16.45 -8.85 -20.53
CA SER A 19 -16.40 -8.15 -19.24
C SER A 19 -16.25 -9.13 -18.06
N ALA A 20 -16.91 -10.29 -18.08
CA ALA A 20 -16.74 -11.33 -17.07
C ALA A 20 -15.32 -11.93 -17.09
N LYS A 21 -14.74 -12.12 -18.28
CA LYS A 21 -13.36 -12.59 -18.46
C LYS A 21 -12.35 -11.57 -17.95
N GLU A 22 -12.57 -10.29 -18.22
CA GLU A 22 -11.72 -9.20 -17.71
C GLU A 22 -11.81 -9.07 -16.19
N GLN A 23 -12.99 -9.21 -15.61
CA GLN A 23 -13.17 -9.27 -14.15
C GLN A 23 -12.51 -10.49 -13.54
N ALA A 24 -12.68 -11.67 -14.16
CA ALA A 24 -12.02 -12.90 -13.72
C ALA A 24 -10.49 -12.83 -13.84
N ALA A 25 -9.96 -12.13 -14.84
CA ALA A 25 -8.53 -11.89 -15.00
C ALA A 25 -7.92 -11.00 -13.90
N ASN A 26 -8.76 -10.28 -13.15
CA ASN A 26 -8.32 -9.50 -11.99
C ASN A 26 -8.26 -10.33 -10.70
N LEU A 27 -8.79 -11.55 -10.69
CA LEU A 27 -8.67 -12.45 -9.56
C LEU A 27 -7.31 -13.14 -9.59
N THR A 28 -6.67 -13.22 -8.42
CA THR A 28 -5.40 -13.94 -8.26
C THR A 28 -5.61 -15.43 -8.55
N GLN A 29 -4.89 -15.94 -9.54
CA GLN A 29 -4.93 -17.38 -9.87
C GLN A 29 -3.99 -18.17 -8.96
N PRO A 30 -4.27 -19.45 -8.68
CA PRO A 30 -3.33 -20.30 -7.96
C PRO A 30 -1.96 -20.32 -8.65
N GLY A 31 -0.90 -19.99 -7.90
CA GLY A 31 0.47 -19.92 -8.42
C GLY A 31 0.92 -18.54 -8.93
N GLU A 32 0.02 -17.56 -9.03
CA GLU A 32 0.38 -16.17 -9.42
C GLU A 32 0.77 -15.28 -8.25
N ARG A 33 0.62 -15.76 -7.03
CA ARG A 33 0.95 -15.00 -5.82
C ARG A 33 2.42 -14.59 -5.81
N GLY A 34 2.69 -13.40 -5.30
CA GLY A 34 4.05 -12.97 -5.03
C GLY A 34 4.68 -13.78 -3.89
N ALA A 35 6.01 -13.75 -3.84
CA ALA A 35 6.81 -14.37 -2.79
C ALA A 35 7.63 -13.31 -2.02
N TYR A 36 7.05 -12.15 -1.77
CA TYR A 36 7.69 -11.11 -0.97
C TYR A 36 7.72 -11.54 0.50
N THR A 37 8.90 -11.44 1.13
CA THR A 37 9.12 -11.95 2.48
C THR A 37 9.41 -10.82 3.46
N LYS A 38 9.35 -11.14 4.74
CA LYS A 38 9.69 -10.25 5.82
C LYS A 38 11.15 -9.79 5.78
N GLU A 39 12.04 -10.68 5.37
CA GLU A 39 13.47 -10.40 5.21
C GLU A 39 13.71 -9.39 4.08
N MET A 40 13.04 -9.56 2.93
CA MET A 40 13.09 -8.60 1.83
C MET A 40 12.57 -7.23 2.28
N PHE A 41 11.49 -7.20 3.07
CA PHE A 41 10.95 -5.93 3.58
C PHE A 41 11.92 -5.21 4.52
N ARG A 42 12.61 -5.94 5.39
CA ARG A 42 13.64 -5.38 6.27
C ARG A 42 14.84 -4.84 5.51
N GLU A 43 15.21 -5.50 4.42
CA GLU A 43 16.30 -5.07 3.53
C GLU A 43 15.91 -3.82 2.74
N ASP A 44 14.72 -3.82 2.11
CA ASP A 44 14.26 -2.76 1.23
C ASP A 44 13.77 -1.51 2.01
N PHE A 45 13.21 -1.71 3.20
CA PHE A 45 12.61 -0.66 4.05
C PHE A 45 13.10 -0.76 5.51
N PRO A 46 14.39 -0.56 5.79
CA PRO A 46 14.97 -0.72 7.12
C PRO A 46 14.38 0.24 8.17
N GLN A 47 13.73 1.33 7.74
CA GLN A 47 13.06 2.28 8.63
C GLN A 47 11.87 1.69 9.41
N PHE A 48 11.36 0.50 9.03
CA PHE A 48 10.33 -0.23 9.75
C PHE A 48 10.90 -1.24 10.76
N THR A 49 12.21 -1.25 10.95
CA THR A 49 12.90 -2.06 11.95
C THR A 49 13.58 -1.18 12.99
N LYS A 50 13.59 -1.62 14.24
CA LYS A 50 14.33 -1.00 15.33
C LYS A 50 15.51 -1.92 15.69
N LYS A 51 16.70 -1.38 15.74
CA LYS A 51 17.84 -2.08 16.31
C LYS A 51 17.68 -2.06 17.83
N VAL A 52 17.50 -3.23 18.42
CA VAL A 52 17.53 -3.39 19.88
C VAL A 52 18.97 -3.73 20.23
N SER A 53 19.63 -2.87 21.00
CA SER A 53 20.94 -3.20 21.55
C SER A 53 20.74 -4.38 22.51
N SER A 54 21.17 -5.55 22.11
CA SER A 54 21.31 -6.69 22.99
C SER A 54 22.51 -6.47 23.92
N GLU A 55 22.46 -7.11 25.09
CA GLU A 55 23.53 -7.10 26.10
C GLU A 55 24.91 -7.37 25.48
N GLU A 56 25.97 -6.85 26.11
CA GLU A 56 27.36 -6.98 25.66
C GLU A 56 27.68 -8.39 25.14
N GLY A 57 27.96 -8.49 23.84
CA GLY A 57 28.45 -9.70 23.19
C GLY A 57 27.46 -10.43 22.25
N LYS A 58 26.25 -9.94 22.04
CA LYS A 58 25.32 -10.45 21.00
C LYS A 58 25.12 -9.42 19.90
N ASP A 59 25.04 -9.92 18.66
CA ASP A 59 24.68 -9.07 17.52
C ASP A 59 23.32 -8.39 17.77
N PRO A 60 23.21 -7.09 17.41
CA PRO A 60 21.97 -6.35 17.63
C PRO A 60 20.81 -7.02 16.86
N GLU A 61 19.85 -7.56 17.58
CA GLU A 61 18.66 -8.16 16.99
C GLU A 61 17.77 -7.06 16.43
N SER A 62 17.42 -7.15 15.15
CA SER A 62 16.52 -6.22 14.52
C SER A 62 15.06 -6.62 14.83
N GLN A 63 14.35 -5.77 15.54
CA GLN A 63 12.94 -5.96 15.88
C GLN A 63 12.05 -5.14 14.93
N ASP A 64 11.01 -5.76 14.42
CA ASP A 64 10.03 -5.06 13.60
C ASP A 64 9.22 -4.06 14.42
N LEU A 65 8.90 -2.89 13.85
CA LEU A 65 8.04 -1.90 14.49
C LEU A 65 6.58 -2.35 14.57
N LEU A 66 6.18 -3.26 13.68
CA LEU A 66 4.83 -3.82 13.64
C LEU A 66 4.77 -5.12 14.46
N PRO A 67 3.63 -5.40 15.12
CA PRO A 67 3.36 -6.73 15.65
C PRO A 67 3.44 -7.78 14.55
N GLU A 68 4.03 -8.94 14.86
CA GLU A 68 4.28 -9.99 13.86
C GLU A 68 3.02 -10.44 13.13
N GLY A 69 1.89 -10.58 13.84
CA GLY A 69 0.62 -10.95 13.23
C GLY A 69 0.13 -9.95 12.19
N ILE A 70 0.29 -8.66 12.46
CA ILE A 70 -0.08 -7.57 11.54
C ILE A 70 0.86 -7.56 10.33
N LEU A 71 2.15 -7.71 10.55
CA LEU A 71 3.14 -7.76 9.46
C LEU A 71 2.86 -8.95 8.52
N ASN A 72 2.58 -10.14 9.08
CA ASN A 72 2.26 -11.33 8.28
C ASN A 72 0.95 -11.16 7.49
N MET A 73 -0.06 -10.51 8.08
CA MET A 73 -1.32 -10.19 7.39
C MET A 73 -1.07 -9.26 6.19
N PHE A 74 -0.30 -8.18 6.38
CA PHE A 74 0.01 -7.25 5.30
C PHE A 74 0.91 -7.88 4.23
N LEU A 75 1.84 -8.78 4.60
CA LEU A 75 2.64 -9.56 3.67
C LEU A 75 1.76 -10.45 2.78
N THR A 76 0.80 -11.14 3.39
CA THR A 76 -0.15 -11.96 2.64
C THR A 76 -0.94 -11.11 1.66
N GLN A 77 -1.47 -9.97 2.13
CA GLN A 77 -2.23 -9.04 1.30
C GLN A 77 -1.39 -8.45 0.15
N ALA A 78 -0.12 -8.08 0.40
CA ALA A 78 0.79 -7.60 -0.63
C ALA A 78 1.04 -8.66 -1.70
N ASN A 79 1.30 -9.90 -1.30
CA ASN A 79 1.53 -11.02 -2.21
C ASN A 79 0.30 -11.39 -3.04
N ASP A 80 -0.91 -11.17 -2.51
CA ASP A 80 -2.16 -11.41 -3.24
C ASP A 80 -2.52 -10.26 -4.19
N SER A 81 -2.13 -9.03 -3.86
CA SER A 81 -2.53 -7.83 -4.60
C SER A 81 -1.49 -7.42 -5.66
N VAL A 82 -0.21 -7.59 -5.37
CA VAL A 82 0.90 -7.19 -6.24
C VAL A 82 1.47 -8.41 -6.96
N LEU A 83 0.89 -8.72 -8.12
CA LEU A 83 1.22 -9.94 -8.87
C LEU A 83 2.51 -9.77 -9.68
N PRO A 84 3.48 -10.70 -9.59
CA PRO A 84 4.72 -10.66 -10.38
C PRO A 84 4.47 -10.62 -11.88
N SER A 85 3.43 -11.29 -12.36
CA SER A 85 3.04 -11.32 -13.77
C SER A 85 2.65 -9.94 -14.33
N ARG A 86 2.15 -9.04 -13.47
CA ARG A 86 1.73 -7.68 -13.87
C ARG A 86 2.83 -6.65 -13.69
N TRP A 87 3.64 -6.80 -12.65
CA TRP A 87 4.66 -5.82 -12.28
C TRP A 87 6.06 -6.14 -12.83
N GLY A 88 6.28 -7.38 -13.31
CA GLY A 88 7.55 -7.80 -13.89
C GLY A 88 8.75 -7.50 -12.97
N SER A 89 9.76 -6.82 -13.50
CA SER A 89 10.97 -6.44 -12.75
C SER A 89 10.70 -5.46 -11.58
N MET A 90 9.60 -4.73 -11.62
CA MET A 90 9.22 -3.78 -10.56
C MET A 90 8.45 -4.44 -9.40
N TRP A 91 8.15 -5.73 -9.51
CA TRP A 91 7.31 -6.44 -8.55
C TRP A 91 7.80 -6.32 -7.11
N ARG A 92 9.08 -6.55 -6.86
CA ARG A 92 9.67 -6.47 -5.51
C ARG A 92 9.47 -5.10 -4.89
N TYR A 93 9.75 -4.05 -5.67
CA TYR A 93 9.59 -2.67 -5.24
C TYR A 93 8.13 -2.31 -4.99
N ALA A 94 7.23 -2.68 -5.88
CA ALA A 94 5.80 -2.45 -5.74
C ALA A 94 5.21 -3.17 -4.52
N ALA A 95 5.59 -4.43 -4.28
CA ALA A 95 5.19 -5.18 -3.09
C ALA A 95 5.69 -4.53 -1.80
N GLY A 96 6.93 -4.05 -1.79
CA GLY A 96 7.50 -3.31 -0.67
C GLY A 96 6.78 -1.99 -0.40
N LEU A 97 6.47 -1.19 -1.43
CA LEU A 97 5.70 0.05 -1.31
C LEU A 97 4.29 -0.21 -0.78
N TYR A 98 3.63 -1.27 -1.26
CA TYR A 98 2.32 -1.70 -0.78
C TYR A 98 2.37 -1.98 0.73
N LEU A 99 3.32 -2.81 1.15
CA LEU A 99 3.51 -3.15 2.56
C LEU A 99 3.86 -1.92 3.41
N ALA A 100 4.75 -1.06 2.94
CA ALA A 100 5.16 0.18 3.62
C ALA A 100 4.00 1.16 3.80
N HIS A 101 3.10 1.27 2.80
CA HIS A 101 1.90 2.08 2.89
C HIS A 101 0.99 1.63 4.05
N PHE A 102 0.60 0.36 4.08
CA PHE A 102 -0.27 -0.18 5.13
C PHE A 102 0.42 -0.17 6.51
N SER A 103 1.72 -0.46 6.55
CA SER A 103 2.52 -0.35 7.78
C SER A 103 2.50 1.06 8.35
N THR A 104 2.67 2.08 7.50
CA THR A 104 2.62 3.49 7.92
C THR A 104 1.23 3.87 8.42
N MET A 105 0.18 3.44 7.72
CA MET A 105 -1.20 3.68 8.14
C MET A 105 -1.49 3.04 9.50
N TYR A 106 -1.07 1.79 9.70
CA TYR A 106 -1.22 1.10 10.97
C TYR A 106 -0.48 1.81 12.10
N LEU A 107 0.79 2.20 11.89
CA LEU A 107 1.59 2.88 12.92
C LEU A 107 1.04 4.25 13.32
N LYS A 108 0.33 4.95 12.42
CA LYS A 108 -0.39 6.19 12.76
C LYS A 108 -1.51 5.96 13.75
N THR A 109 -2.18 4.82 13.68
CA THR A 109 -3.31 4.46 14.55
C THR A 109 -2.89 3.57 15.74
N TYR A 110 -1.64 3.09 15.73
CA TYR A 110 -1.15 2.17 16.74
C TYR A 110 -1.05 2.86 18.12
N ALA A 111 -1.65 2.21 19.09
CA ALA A 111 -1.48 2.54 20.52
C ALA A 111 -1.01 1.27 21.26
N PRO A 112 0.03 1.35 22.12
CA PRO A 112 0.48 0.21 22.91
C PRO A 112 -0.65 -0.37 23.78
N ALA A 113 -0.60 -1.66 24.08
CA ALA A 113 -1.63 -2.34 24.89
C ALA A 113 -1.80 -1.73 26.31
N SER A 114 -0.79 -1.03 26.80
CA SER A 114 -0.82 -0.28 28.07
C SER A 114 -1.49 1.09 27.97
N SER A 115 -1.89 1.52 26.76
CA SER A 115 -2.49 2.84 26.56
C SER A 115 -3.91 2.89 27.10
N GLY A 116 -4.28 4.02 27.72
CA GLY A 116 -5.65 4.26 28.17
C GLY A 116 -6.63 4.37 26.99
N THR A 117 -7.90 4.04 27.22
CA THR A 117 -8.96 4.06 26.20
C THR A 117 -9.02 5.38 25.42
N ALA A 118 -8.82 6.51 26.09
CA ALA A 118 -8.81 7.84 25.47
C ALA A 118 -7.70 8.00 24.41
N GLN A 119 -6.51 7.43 24.68
CA GLN A 119 -5.39 7.46 23.72
C GLN A 119 -5.65 6.55 22.52
N VAL A 120 -6.25 5.39 22.73
CA VAL A 120 -6.63 4.48 21.64
C VAL A 120 -7.64 5.16 20.73
N VAL A 121 -8.68 5.80 21.28
CA VAL A 121 -9.69 6.53 20.51
C VAL A 121 -9.08 7.72 19.78
N ALA A 122 -8.20 8.50 20.42
CA ALA A 122 -7.55 9.64 19.80
C ALA A 122 -6.66 9.23 18.61
N LYS A 123 -5.97 8.10 18.69
CA LYS A 123 -5.15 7.55 17.60
C LYS A 123 -5.99 7.00 16.44
N ALA A 124 -7.18 6.50 16.73
CA ALA A 124 -8.09 5.96 15.73
C ALA A 124 -8.83 7.06 14.94
N GLN A 125 -8.79 8.32 15.40
CA GLN A 125 -9.44 9.42 14.68
C GLN A 125 -8.73 9.71 13.34
N PRO A 126 -9.48 9.93 12.25
CA PRO A 126 -8.89 10.25 10.96
C PRO A 126 -8.13 11.57 11.08
N ALA A 127 -6.81 11.49 11.07
CA ALA A 127 -5.97 12.66 10.87
C ALA A 127 -6.11 13.07 9.40
N GLY A 128 -6.78 14.18 9.13
CA GLY A 128 -6.79 14.77 7.80
C GLY A 128 -5.35 15.00 7.29
N VAL A 129 -5.18 15.13 6.00
CA VAL A 129 -3.90 15.57 5.42
C VAL A 129 -3.52 16.89 6.09
N ILE A 130 -2.38 16.90 6.80
CA ILE A 130 -1.94 18.10 7.52
C ILE A 130 -1.70 19.20 6.50
N LYS A 131 -2.61 20.15 6.45
CA LYS A 131 -2.55 21.29 5.53
C LYS A 131 -1.61 22.38 6.03
N SER A 132 -1.38 22.44 7.33
CA SER A 132 -0.43 23.35 7.95
C SER A 132 -0.08 22.90 9.36
N THR A 133 1.17 22.99 9.74
CA THR A 133 1.63 22.82 11.12
C THR A 133 2.35 24.10 11.53
N THR A 134 1.87 24.73 12.58
CA THR A 134 2.52 25.90 13.18
C THR A 134 3.32 25.41 14.37
N MET A 135 4.62 25.62 14.36
CA MET A 135 5.52 25.26 15.44
C MET A 135 6.29 26.54 15.82
N GLY A 136 5.80 27.25 16.83
CA GLY A 136 6.35 28.57 17.21
C GLY A 136 6.14 29.61 16.09
N ASP A 137 7.22 30.29 15.71
CA ASP A 137 7.21 31.38 14.70
C ASP A 137 7.36 30.86 13.24
N THR A 138 7.45 29.53 13.06
CA THR A 138 7.62 28.92 11.74
C THR A 138 6.36 28.18 11.33
N SER A 139 5.67 28.65 10.28
CA SER A 139 4.57 27.92 9.66
C SER A 139 5.07 27.17 8.43
N VAL A 140 4.87 25.84 8.41
CA VAL A 140 5.15 25.01 7.24
C VAL A 140 3.81 24.65 6.61
N SER A 141 3.57 25.14 5.41
CA SER A 141 2.40 24.78 4.60
C SER A 141 2.87 23.85 3.48
N TYR A 142 2.31 22.62 3.43
CA TYR A 142 2.53 21.72 2.31
C TYR A 142 1.40 21.89 1.31
N ASP A 143 1.73 22.41 0.13
CA ASP A 143 0.81 22.39 -1.01
C ASP A 143 1.00 21.08 -1.79
N ASN A 144 0.17 20.11 -1.50
CA ASN A 144 0.16 18.81 -2.19
C ASN A 144 -0.76 18.81 -3.43
N SER A 145 -1.31 19.95 -3.81
CA SER A 145 -2.29 20.01 -4.92
C SER A 145 -1.69 19.52 -6.24
N ALA A 146 -0.43 19.83 -6.53
CA ALA A 146 0.25 19.37 -7.73
C ALA A 146 0.50 17.84 -7.74
N VAL A 147 0.68 17.24 -6.56
CA VAL A 147 0.91 15.78 -6.42
C VAL A 147 -0.41 15.00 -6.44
N THR A 148 -1.50 15.62 -5.98
CA THR A 148 -2.83 15.01 -5.93
C THR A 148 -3.61 15.12 -7.25
N ILE A 149 -3.24 16.04 -8.14
CA ILE A 149 -3.86 16.16 -9.46
C ILE A 149 -3.62 14.86 -10.26
N GLY A 150 -4.70 14.14 -10.56
CA GLY A 150 -4.67 12.86 -11.25
C GLY A 150 -4.66 11.64 -10.32
N THR A 151 -4.33 11.79 -9.04
CA THR A 151 -4.34 10.70 -8.04
C THR A 151 -5.57 10.73 -7.13
N GLU A 152 -6.50 11.65 -7.34
CA GLU A 152 -7.74 11.80 -6.55
C GLU A 152 -8.59 10.52 -6.52
N LYS A 153 -8.50 9.72 -7.59
CA LYS A 153 -9.20 8.44 -7.72
C LYS A 153 -8.66 7.35 -6.77
N TRP A 154 -7.46 7.53 -6.25
CA TRP A 154 -6.76 6.52 -5.47
C TRP A 154 -7.02 6.59 -3.96
N GLY A 155 -7.84 7.56 -3.52
CA GLY A 155 -8.35 7.62 -2.16
C GLY A 155 -7.26 7.51 -1.09
N SER A 156 -7.33 6.45 -0.28
CA SER A 156 -6.41 6.24 0.84
C SER A 156 -4.94 6.11 0.46
N TRP A 157 -4.61 5.75 -0.78
CA TRP A 157 -3.23 5.68 -1.27
C TRP A 157 -2.51 7.02 -1.22
N ASN A 158 -3.25 8.12 -1.30
CA ASN A 158 -2.71 9.47 -1.14
C ASN A 158 -2.30 9.81 0.29
N ALA A 159 -2.66 9.01 1.26
CA ALA A 159 -2.37 9.26 2.69
C ALA A 159 -0.91 9.03 3.08
N THR A 160 -0.11 8.40 2.23
CA THR A 160 1.33 8.17 2.46
C THR A 160 2.13 8.40 1.18
N GLN A 161 3.41 8.76 1.32
CA GLN A 161 4.33 8.85 0.18
C GLN A 161 4.52 7.50 -0.53
N TYR A 162 4.51 6.40 0.22
CA TYR A 162 4.63 5.05 -0.34
C TYR A 162 3.43 4.71 -1.23
N GLY A 163 2.23 5.06 -0.79
CA GLY A 163 1.03 4.89 -1.61
C GLY A 163 1.05 5.75 -2.87
N GLN A 164 1.46 7.01 -2.77
CA GLN A 164 1.61 7.90 -3.94
C GLN A 164 2.61 7.35 -4.96
N GLN A 165 3.76 6.83 -4.50
CA GLN A 165 4.76 6.22 -5.38
C GLN A 165 4.26 4.93 -6.05
N LEU A 166 3.35 4.19 -5.41
CA LEU A 166 2.80 2.95 -5.97
C LEU A 166 1.81 3.23 -7.11
N VAL A 167 1.07 4.34 -7.05
CA VAL A 167 0.00 4.66 -8.00
C VAL A 167 0.41 5.62 -9.13
N THR A 168 1.63 6.17 -9.08
CA THR A 168 2.24 6.98 -10.15
C THR A 168 3.08 6.13 -11.08
#